data_a5b7671fb4475b0ad0ea953c59e98e29
#
_entry.id   a5b7671fb4475b0ad0ea953c59e98e29
#
_cell.length_a   1.000
_cell.length_b   1.000
_cell.length_c   1.000
_cell.angle_alpha   90.00
_cell.angle_beta   90.00
_cell.angle_gamma   90.00
#
_symmetry.space_group_name_H-M   'P 1'
#
loop_
_entity.id
_entity.type
_entity.pdbx_description
1 polymer ?
#
loop_
_entity_poly.entity_id
_entity_poly.type
_entity_poly.pdbx_seq_one_letter_code
_entity_poly.pdbx_strand_id
1 'polypeptide(L)'
;MRRRPRRRRILPYLLGALALVLALSFGVRALRYRLAHENLPGSGIAAPDFVTVDYLPANEYSRPGTPLEEISGVVIHYVGNPGTSAAANRSFFANLALTHETYASAHFLVGLDGEILQCVPLTEIAYCSNTATDYTVSIEVCHGDETGEFSETTMESLEALVAWLCETFSLDPAEDVIRHYDVTGKVCPKYYVENEDAWLSFKQDVSARIEEDKTANGEAS
;
A
#
# COMPACT_ATOMS: atom_id res chain seq x y z
N MET A 1 -42.46 39.07 42.22
CA MET A 1 -41.23 39.00 41.42
C MET A 1 -40.73 37.53 41.35
N ARG A 2 -40.94 36.86 40.21
CA ARG A 2 -40.45 35.46 39.99
C ARG A 2 -39.06 35.49 39.41
N ARG A 3 -38.05 34.99 40.09
CA ARG A 3 -36.67 34.83 39.59
C ARG A 3 -36.63 33.74 38.51
N ARG A 4 -36.21 34.09 37.29
CA ARG A 4 -35.99 33.16 36.17
C ARG A 4 -34.75 32.28 36.45
N PRO A 5 -34.79 30.98 36.17
CA PRO A 5 -33.70 30.05 36.54
C PRO A 5 -32.45 30.25 35.66
N ARG A 6 -31.29 30.16 36.28
CA ARG A 6 -29.93 30.33 35.74
C ARG A 6 -29.46 29.21 34.76
N ARG A 7 -30.39 28.44 34.13
CA ARG A 7 -30.05 27.27 33.29
C ARG A 7 -29.29 27.56 31.97
N ARG A 8 -29.23 28.81 31.49
CA ARG A 8 -28.65 29.15 30.18
C ARG A 8 -27.13 29.25 30.16
N ARG A 9 -26.40 29.18 31.29
CA ARG A 9 -24.94 29.37 31.35
C ARG A 9 -24.12 28.08 31.38
N ILE A 10 -24.74 26.93 31.58
CA ILE A 10 -24.03 25.65 31.75
C ILE A 10 -23.73 24.99 30.38
N LEU A 11 -24.59 25.16 29.39
CA LEU A 11 -24.47 24.53 28.06
C LEU A 11 -23.14 24.82 27.35
N PRO A 12 -22.62 26.06 27.29
CA PRO A 12 -21.31 26.31 26.64
C PRO A 12 -20.15 25.64 27.38
N TYR A 13 -20.19 25.52 28.69
CA TYR A 13 -19.18 24.78 29.45
C TYR A 13 -19.24 23.28 29.22
N LEU A 14 -20.43 22.70 29.07
CA LEU A 14 -20.60 21.28 28.72
C LEU A 14 -20.12 20.99 27.32
N LEU A 15 -20.40 21.87 26.35
CA LEU A 15 -19.89 21.75 24.98
C LEU A 15 -18.37 21.88 24.94
N GLY A 16 -17.79 22.82 25.67
CA GLY A 16 -16.35 22.98 25.79
C GLY A 16 -15.67 21.77 26.45
N ALA A 17 -16.25 21.22 27.51
CA ALA A 17 -15.76 20.00 28.16
C ALA A 17 -15.83 18.78 27.22
N LEU A 18 -16.93 18.63 26.47
CA LEU A 18 -17.08 17.55 25.49
C LEU A 18 -16.03 17.68 24.36
N ALA A 19 -15.83 18.89 23.83
CA ALA A 19 -14.82 19.12 22.80
C ALA A 19 -13.40 18.80 23.31
N LEU A 20 -13.09 19.17 24.56
CA LEU A 20 -11.81 18.85 25.19
C LEU A 20 -11.61 17.34 25.36
N VAL A 21 -12.63 16.61 25.81
CA VAL A 21 -12.59 15.15 25.96
C VAL A 21 -12.39 14.48 24.60
N LEU A 22 -13.07 14.94 23.55
CA LEU A 22 -12.89 14.42 22.19
C LEU A 22 -11.48 14.69 21.67
N ALA A 23 -10.95 15.90 21.85
CA ALA A 23 -9.60 16.25 21.46
C ALA A 23 -8.53 15.42 22.20
N LEU A 24 -8.70 15.22 23.52
CA LEU A 24 -7.81 14.38 24.32
C LEU A 24 -7.89 12.90 23.90
N SER A 25 -9.10 12.39 23.63
CA SER A 25 -9.27 11.01 23.16
C SER A 25 -8.63 10.77 21.80
N PHE A 26 -8.76 11.75 20.89
CA PHE A 26 -8.08 11.70 19.58
C PHE A 26 -6.55 11.76 19.73
N GLY A 27 -6.04 12.66 20.57
CA GLY A 27 -4.60 12.77 20.85
C GLY A 27 -4.01 11.50 21.47
N VAL A 28 -4.73 10.86 22.41
CA VAL A 28 -4.31 9.59 23.02
C VAL A 28 -4.32 8.45 21.99
N ARG A 29 -5.34 8.41 21.11
CA ARG A 29 -5.38 7.41 20.02
C ARG A 29 -4.23 7.59 19.04
N ALA A 30 -3.96 8.82 18.61
CA ALA A 30 -2.87 9.14 17.70
C ALA A 30 -1.50 8.79 18.32
N LEU A 31 -1.31 9.10 19.61
CA LEU A 31 -0.08 8.77 20.33
C LEU A 31 0.09 7.25 20.47
N ARG A 32 -0.97 6.51 20.83
CA ARG A 32 -0.93 5.05 20.91
C ARG A 32 -0.62 4.41 19.57
N TYR A 33 -1.23 4.89 18.49
CA TYR A 33 -0.93 4.46 17.12
C TYR A 33 0.55 4.68 16.80
N ARG A 34 1.05 5.90 17.03
CA ARG A 34 2.45 6.25 16.78
C ARG A 34 3.43 5.36 17.55
N LEU A 35 3.21 5.18 18.86
CA LEU A 35 4.07 4.33 19.69
C LEU A 35 4.01 2.85 19.30
N ALA A 36 2.87 2.37 18.83
CA ALA A 36 2.73 0.99 18.34
C ALA A 36 3.45 0.75 17.01
N HIS A 37 3.66 1.81 16.18
CA HIS A 37 4.21 1.69 14.83
C HIS A 37 5.64 2.26 14.71
N GLU A 38 6.22 2.83 15.78
CA GLU A 38 7.52 3.51 15.74
C GLU A 38 8.71 2.57 15.44
N ASN A 39 8.58 1.27 15.73
CA ASN A 39 9.61 0.25 15.53
C ASN A 39 9.20 -0.84 14.54
N LEU A 40 8.12 -0.62 13.78
CA LEU A 40 7.68 -1.59 12.77
C LEU A 40 8.54 -1.50 11.49
N PRO A 41 8.63 -2.59 10.72
CA PRO A 41 9.18 -2.55 9.37
C PRO A 41 8.53 -1.43 8.56
N GLY A 42 9.29 -0.69 7.76
CA GLY A 42 8.79 0.47 7.01
C GLY A 42 8.51 1.74 7.81
N SER A 43 8.70 1.73 9.15
CA SER A 43 8.54 2.95 9.95
C SER A 43 9.62 3.99 9.59
N GLY A 44 9.17 5.24 9.37
CA GLY A 44 10.06 6.34 8.99
C GLY A 44 10.50 6.33 7.52
N ILE A 45 10.11 5.33 6.73
CA ILE A 45 10.39 5.29 5.30
C ILE A 45 9.41 6.22 4.58
N ALA A 46 9.93 7.25 3.92
CA ALA A 46 9.15 8.12 3.04
C ALA A 46 9.00 7.48 1.66
N ALA A 47 7.82 7.59 1.07
CA ALA A 47 7.64 7.22 -0.33
C ALA A 47 8.52 8.12 -1.23
N PRO A 48 9.11 7.59 -2.31
CA PRO A 48 9.86 8.38 -3.26
C PRO A 48 8.95 9.36 -4.03
N ASP A 49 9.54 10.40 -4.62
CA ASP A 49 8.80 11.49 -5.28
C ASP A 49 7.90 11.03 -6.45
N PHE A 50 8.21 9.88 -7.05
CA PHE A 50 7.40 9.30 -8.12
C PHE A 50 6.17 8.50 -7.62
N VAL A 51 5.98 8.38 -6.29
CA VAL A 51 4.84 7.72 -5.66
C VAL A 51 3.89 8.75 -5.08
N THR A 52 2.63 8.70 -5.45
CA THR A 52 1.57 9.49 -4.82
C THR A 52 1.00 8.75 -3.61
N VAL A 53 1.16 9.32 -2.43
CA VAL A 53 0.59 8.76 -1.19
C VAL A 53 -0.89 9.11 -1.11
N ASP A 54 -1.76 8.12 -1.22
CA ASP A 54 -3.22 8.22 -1.10
C ASP A 54 -3.79 7.07 -0.25
N TYR A 55 -3.49 7.12 1.04
CA TYR A 55 -3.89 6.06 1.97
C TYR A 55 -5.40 5.87 2.03
N LEU A 56 -5.81 4.60 2.05
CA LEU A 56 -7.19 4.22 2.35
C LEU A 56 -7.56 4.69 3.75
N PRO A 57 -8.80 5.16 3.98
CA PRO A 57 -9.30 5.32 5.34
C PRO A 57 -9.23 4.00 6.11
N ALA A 58 -8.84 4.04 7.38
CA ALA A 58 -8.79 2.85 8.22
C ALA A 58 -10.19 2.21 8.33
N ASN A 59 -10.29 0.94 7.99
CA ASN A 59 -11.52 0.14 8.05
C ASN A 59 -11.18 -1.35 8.07
N GLU A 60 -12.10 -2.18 8.52
CA GLU A 60 -11.92 -3.62 8.65
C GLU A 60 -11.65 -4.34 7.32
N TYR A 61 -12.19 -3.86 6.19
CA TYR A 61 -12.27 -4.60 4.92
C TYR A 61 -11.11 -4.35 3.96
N SER A 62 -10.44 -3.19 4.07
CA SER A 62 -9.33 -2.87 3.16
C SER A 62 -8.11 -2.25 3.83
N ARG A 63 -8.23 -1.69 5.05
CA ARG A 63 -7.10 -1.20 5.84
C ARG A 63 -7.38 -1.37 7.33
N PRO A 64 -7.14 -2.55 7.90
CA PRO A 64 -7.44 -2.85 9.31
C PRO A 64 -6.52 -2.12 10.30
N GLY A 65 -5.37 -1.62 9.84
CA GLY A 65 -4.35 -1.02 10.71
C GLY A 65 -3.58 -2.08 11.51
N THR A 66 -3.63 -3.34 11.09
CA THR A 66 -2.84 -4.42 11.67
C THR A 66 -1.37 -4.20 11.30
N PRO A 67 -0.44 -4.24 12.27
CA PRO A 67 0.98 -4.11 11.98
C PRO A 67 1.49 -5.19 11.03
N LEU A 68 2.36 -4.81 10.10
CA LEU A 68 3.17 -5.73 9.31
C LEU A 68 4.31 -6.25 10.21
N GLU A 69 4.53 -7.55 10.26
CA GLU A 69 5.49 -8.15 11.19
C GLU A 69 6.94 -7.99 10.70
N GLU A 70 7.15 -8.17 9.39
CA GLU A 70 8.43 -7.95 8.71
C GLU A 70 8.19 -7.57 7.25
N ILE A 71 9.25 -7.13 6.54
CA ILE A 71 9.25 -6.97 5.08
C ILE A 71 10.39 -7.82 4.55
N SER A 72 10.05 -9.04 4.14
CA SER A 72 10.98 -10.04 3.60
C SER A 72 10.67 -10.41 2.15
N GLY A 73 9.78 -9.67 1.49
CA GLY A 73 9.50 -9.87 0.08
C GLY A 73 8.47 -8.90 -0.49
N VAL A 74 8.38 -8.92 -1.82
CA VAL A 74 7.41 -8.17 -2.62
C VAL A 74 6.58 -9.14 -3.44
N VAL A 75 5.25 -9.06 -3.34
CA VAL A 75 4.33 -9.90 -4.11
C VAL A 75 3.68 -9.07 -5.22
N ILE A 76 3.88 -9.52 -6.46
CA ILE A 76 3.29 -8.90 -7.64
C ILE A 76 1.95 -9.57 -7.97
N HIS A 77 0.96 -8.71 -8.19
CA HIS A 77 -0.39 -9.08 -8.61
C HIS A 77 -0.76 -8.32 -9.89
N TYR A 78 -1.86 -8.70 -10.52
CA TYR A 78 -2.56 -7.89 -11.51
C TYR A 78 -4.01 -7.70 -11.06
N VAL A 79 -4.59 -6.56 -11.35
CA VAL A 79 -5.95 -6.22 -10.86
C VAL A 79 -7.05 -7.15 -11.41
N GLY A 80 -6.77 -7.95 -12.46
CA GLY A 80 -7.72 -8.89 -13.06
C GLY A 80 -8.98 -8.22 -13.65
N ASN A 81 -8.92 -6.92 -13.89
CA ASN A 81 -10.01 -6.08 -14.41
C ASN A 81 -9.45 -5.13 -15.49
N PRO A 82 -9.36 -5.60 -16.76
CA PRO A 82 -8.68 -4.91 -17.84
C PRO A 82 -9.19 -3.49 -18.07
N GLY A 83 -8.27 -2.57 -18.38
CA GLY A 83 -8.60 -1.19 -18.73
C GLY A 83 -9.02 -0.30 -17.54
N THR A 84 -8.93 -0.78 -16.30
CA THR A 84 -9.22 0.03 -15.12
C THR A 84 -7.98 0.77 -14.63
N SER A 85 -8.15 2.05 -14.23
CA SER A 85 -7.07 2.88 -13.70
C SER A 85 -6.72 2.54 -12.25
N ALA A 86 -5.52 2.95 -11.79
CA ALA A 86 -5.14 2.84 -10.38
C ALA A 86 -6.15 3.55 -9.46
N ALA A 87 -6.64 4.73 -9.84
CA ALA A 87 -7.66 5.46 -9.08
C ALA A 87 -8.99 4.71 -8.96
N ALA A 88 -9.42 3.99 -10.00
CA ALA A 88 -10.63 3.16 -9.97
C ALA A 88 -10.47 1.98 -9.01
N ASN A 89 -9.33 1.28 -9.06
CA ASN A 89 -9.03 0.16 -8.18
C ASN A 89 -8.86 0.61 -6.72
N ARG A 90 -8.19 1.75 -6.48
CA ARG A 90 -8.13 2.38 -5.16
C ARG A 90 -9.51 2.72 -4.62
N SER A 91 -10.41 3.23 -5.48
CA SER A 91 -11.80 3.54 -5.12
C SER A 91 -12.60 2.27 -4.78
N PHE A 92 -12.35 1.17 -5.49
CA PHE A 92 -12.92 -0.15 -5.15
C PHE A 92 -12.51 -0.55 -3.72
N PHE A 93 -11.22 -0.51 -3.38
CA PHE A 93 -10.74 -0.81 -2.03
C PHE A 93 -11.39 0.09 -0.96
N ALA A 94 -11.53 1.39 -1.23
CA ALA A 94 -12.18 2.33 -0.29
C ALA A 94 -13.66 2.00 -0.08
N ASN A 95 -14.38 1.58 -1.14
CA ASN A 95 -15.79 1.25 -1.09
C ASN A 95 -16.08 -0.04 -0.29
N LEU A 96 -15.11 -0.93 -0.11
CA LEU A 96 -15.28 -2.12 0.72
C LEU A 96 -15.67 -1.80 2.16
N ALA A 97 -15.29 -0.62 2.67
CA ALA A 97 -15.76 -0.11 3.96
C ALA A 97 -17.29 0.08 4.03
N LEU A 98 -17.97 0.19 2.89
CA LEU A 98 -19.41 0.40 2.78
C LEU A 98 -20.14 -0.87 2.31
N THR A 99 -19.56 -1.59 1.35
CA THR A 99 -20.19 -2.75 0.71
C THR A 99 -20.01 -4.04 1.52
N HIS A 100 -18.90 -4.17 2.24
CA HIS A 100 -18.54 -5.34 3.05
C HIS A 100 -18.52 -6.67 2.25
N GLU A 101 -18.34 -6.60 0.93
CA GLU A 101 -18.47 -7.76 0.06
C GLU A 101 -17.25 -8.68 0.06
N THR A 102 -16.07 -8.15 0.39
CA THR A 102 -14.82 -8.91 0.50
C THR A 102 -13.78 -8.15 1.31
N TYR A 103 -12.66 -8.82 1.62
CA TYR A 103 -11.46 -8.21 2.18
C TYR A 103 -10.43 -8.11 1.05
N ALA A 104 -10.05 -6.90 0.66
CA ALA A 104 -9.04 -6.68 -0.38
C ALA A 104 -8.38 -5.31 -0.27
N SER A 105 -7.07 -5.27 -0.49
CA SER A 105 -6.26 -4.06 -0.67
C SER A 105 -4.86 -4.43 -1.15
N ALA A 106 -4.07 -3.43 -1.53
CA ALA A 106 -2.65 -3.56 -1.80
C ALA A 106 -1.90 -2.39 -1.19
N HIS A 107 -0.60 -2.54 -0.94
CA HIS A 107 0.24 -1.42 -0.51
C HIS A 107 0.35 -0.40 -1.62
N PHE A 108 0.58 -0.88 -2.84
CA PHE A 108 0.70 -0.02 -4.02
C PHE A 108 -0.21 -0.48 -5.15
N LEU A 109 -0.61 0.49 -5.96
CA LEU A 109 -1.25 0.30 -7.26
C LEU A 109 -0.35 0.97 -8.31
N VAL A 110 -0.03 0.24 -9.38
CA VAL A 110 0.64 0.81 -10.57
C VAL A 110 -0.39 0.91 -11.69
N GLY A 111 -0.59 2.10 -12.23
CA GLY A 111 -1.61 2.39 -13.21
C GLY A 111 -1.19 2.16 -14.66
N LEU A 112 -2.16 2.35 -15.58
CA LEU A 112 -1.97 2.14 -17.01
C LEU A 112 -1.01 3.17 -17.65
N ASP A 113 -0.98 4.38 -17.08
CA ASP A 113 -0.13 5.49 -17.54
C ASP A 113 1.14 5.61 -16.66
N GLY A 114 1.45 4.57 -15.87
CA GLY A 114 2.63 4.51 -15.01
C GLY A 114 2.49 5.24 -13.66
N GLU A 115 1.31 5.79 -13.36
CA GLU A 115 1.08 6.41 -12.05
C GLU A 115 1.15 5.37 -10.92
N ILE A 116 1.78 5.73 -9.80
CA ILE A 116 1.90 4.85 -8.63
C ILE A 116 1.17 5.48 -7.45
N LEU A 117 0.21 4.73 -6.89
CA LEU A 117 -0.52 5.13 -5.68
C LEU A 117 -0.11 4.24 -4.51
N GLN A 118 0.28 4.84 -3.39
CA GLN A 118 0.44 4.11 -2.13
C GLN A 118 -0.87 4.14 -1.34
N CYS A 119 -1.53 2.99 -1.22
CA CYS A 119 -2.85 2.85 -0.62
C CYS A 119 -2.81 2.41 0.86
N VAL A 120 -1.77 1.68 1.27
CA VAL A 120 -1.56 1.20 2.64
C VAL A 120 -0.15 1.56 3.09
N PRO A 121 0.06 2.06 4.32
CA PRO A 121 1.40 2.29 4.85
C PRO A 121 2.22 1.00 4.92
N LEU A 122 3.54 1.10 4.72
CA LEU A 122 4.46 -0.04 4.84
C LEU A 122 4.57 -0.63 6.26
N THR A 123 3.97 0.03 7.24
CA THR A 123 3.88 -0.46 8.63
C THR A 123 2.64 -1.30 8.91
N GLU A 124 1.74 -1.43 7.92
CA GLU A 124 0.45 -2.12 8.07
C GLU A 124 0.32 -3.22 7.02
N ILE A 125 -0.44 -4.28 7.31
CA ILE A 125 -0.75 -5.31 6.31
C ILE A 125 -1.75 -4.79 5.27
N ALA A 126 -1.65 -5.33 4.04
CA ALA A 126 -2.66 -5.17 2.99
C ALA A 126 -3.26 -6.55 2.66
N TYR A 127 -4.58 -6.63 2.48
CA TYR A 127 -5.27 -7.88 2.18
C TYR A 127 -5.12 -8.30 0.72
N CYS A 128 -3.95 -8.84 0.35
CA CYS A 128 -3.63 -9.21 -1.02
C CYS A 128 -3.01 -10.60 -1.17
N SER A 129 -2.05 -10.94 -0.33
CA SER A 129 -1.10 -12.02 -0.57
C SER A 129 -1.37 -13.29 0.25
N ASN A 130 -2.58 -13.49 0.77
CA ASN A 130 -2.99 -14.66 1.55
C ASN A 130 -2.03 -14.96 2.71
N THR A 131 -1.33 -16.10 2.70
CA THR A 131 -0.40 -16.50 3.76
C THR A 131 0.89 -15.66 3.80
N ALA A 132 1.19 -14.88 2.75
CA ALA A 132 2.32 -13.97 2.70
C ALA A 132 1.97 -12.53 3.15
N THR A 133 0.72 -12.28 3.54
CA THR A 133 0.21 -10.95 3.91
C THR A 133 0.99 -10.32 5.08
N ASP A 134 1.45 -11.12 6.04
CA ASP A 134 2.04 -10.61 7.29
C ASP A 134 3.52 -10.21 7.15
N TYR A 135 4.18 -10.58 6.03
CA TYR A 135 5.62 -10.37 5.84
C TYR A 135 6.01 -9.86 4.45
N THR A 136 5.04 -9.41 3.63
CA THR A 136 5.34 -8.90 2.28
C THR A 136 4.66 -7.59 1.97
N VAL A 137 5.29 -6.81 1.09
CA VAL A 137 4.67 -5.67 0.41
C VAL A 137 3.96 -6.19 -0.84
N SER A 138 2.70 -5.82 -1.04
CA SER A 138 1.90 -6.22 -2.21
C SER A 138 1.71 -5.07 -3.19
N ILE A 139 1.85 -5.38 -4.48
CA ILE A 139 1.66 -4.44 -5.59
C ILE A 139 0.61 -5.00 -6.54
N GLU A 140 -0.49 -4.29 -6.72
CA GLU A 140 -1.50 -4.58 -7.75
C GLU A 140 -1.22 -3.72 -8.98
N VAL A 141 -1.08 -4.37 -10.15
CA VAL A 141 -0.69 -3.72 -11.40
C VAL A 141 -1.87 -3.72 -12.37
N CYS A 142 -2.18 -2.55 -12.92
CA CYS A 142 -3.19 -2.36 -13.94
C CYS A 142 -2.69 -2.88 -15.30
N HIS A 143 -3.60 -3.40 -16.11
CA HIS A 143 -3.30 -3.92 -17.45
C HIS A 143 -4.41 -3.54 -18.43
N GLY A 144 -4.05 -3.45 -19.72
CA GLY A 144 -4.94 -2.90 -20.74
C GLY A 144 -6.01 -3.87 -21.22
N ASP A 145 -5.70 -5.16 -21.30
CA ASP A 145 -6.54 -6.17 -21.94
C ASP A 145 -6.53 -7.54 -21.21
N GLU A 146 -7.23 -8.51 -21.76
CA GLU A 146 -7.43 -9.85 -21.18
C GLU A 146 -6.16 -10.71 -21.15
N THR A 147 -5.07 -10.32 -21.79
CA THR A 147 -3.79 -11.03 -21.72
C THR A 147 -3.17 -10.89 -20.32
N GLY A 148 -3.40 -9.74 -19.67
CA GLY A 148 -2.81 -9.40 -18.38
C GLY A 148 -1.35 -8.94 -18.53
N GLU A 149 -0.89 -8.65 -19.76
CA GLU A 149 0.42 -8.06 -20.03
C GLU A 149 0.43 -6.58 -19.61
N PHE A 150 1.51 -6.15 -18.99
CA PHE A 150 1.69 -4.76 -18.60
C PHE A 150 2.26 -3.96 -19.77
N SER A 151 1.78 -2.72 -19.96
CA SER A 151 2.36 -1.82 -20.96
C SER A 151 3.81 -1.45 -20.59
N GLU A 152 4.58 -1.01 -21.59
CA GLU A 152 5.96 -0.54 -21.35
C GLU A 152 6.02 0.52 -20.24
N THR A 153 5.15 1.53 -20.29
CA THR A 153 5.07 2.59 -19.25
C THR A 153 4.71 2.05 -17.87
N THR A 154 3.78 1.09 -17.80
CA THR A 154 3.41 0.43 -16.54
C THR A 154 4.58 -0.39 -16.00
N MET A 155 5.30 -1.09 -16.87
CA MET A 155 6.45 -1.92 -16.52
C MET A 155 7.61 -1.08 -15.99
N GLU A 156 7.99 0.00 -16.67
CA GLU A 156 9.03 0.94 -16.22
C GLU A 156 8.75 1.47 -14.80
N SER A 157 7.49 1.79 -14.52
CA SER A 157 7.07 2.27 -13.21
C SER A 157 7.09 1.15 -12.15
N LEU A 158 6.70 -0.06 -12.52
CA LEU A 158 6.75 -1.22 -11.65
C LEU A 158 8.21 -1.56 -11.27
N GLU A 159 9.11 -1.56 -12.25
CA GLU A 159 10.55 -1.80 -12.05
C GLU A 159 11.15 -0.75 -11.11
N ALA A 160 10.81 0.53 -11.30
CA ALA A 160 11.26 1.61 -10.41
C ALA A 160 10.79 1.40 -8.97
N LEU A 161 9.53 1.04 -8.79
CA LEU A 161 8.95 0.80 -7.47
C LEU A 161 9.58 -0.41 -6.79
N VAL A 162 9.75 -1.52 -7.52
CA VAL A 162 10.31 -2.76 -6.97
C VAL A 162 11.79 -2.60 -6.67
N ALA A 163 12.57 -1.91 -7.53
CA ALA A 163 13.97 -1.59 -7.26
C ALA A 163 14.11 -0.78 -5.97
N TRP A 164 13.32 0.28 -5.80
CA TRP A 164 13.30 1.09 -4.59
C TRP A 164 12.96 0.26 -3.33
N LEU A 165 11.97 -0.65 -3.40
CA LEU A 165 11.62 -1.54 -2.29
C LEU A 165 12.77 -2.51 -1.97
N CYS A 166 13.39 -3.11 -2.98
CA CYS A 166 14.51 -4.02 -2.78
C CYS A 166 15.70 -3.33 -2.13
N GLU A 167 16.07 -2.13 -2.57
CA GLU A 167 17.15 -1.35 -1.96
C GLU A 167 16.81 -0.93 -0.52
N THR A 168 15.59 -0.46 -0.30
CA THR A 168 15.13 0.03 1.01
C THR A 168 15.14 -1.08 2.07
N PHE A 169 14.74 -2.28 1.70
CA PHE A 169 14.59 -3.42 2.63
C PHE A 169 15.67 -4.50 2.47
N SER A 170 16.68 -4.26 1.62
CA SER A 170 17.77 -5.21 1.35
C SER A 170 17.28 -6.56 0.84
N LEU A 171 16.29 -6.53 -0.07
CA LEU A 171 15.72 -7.70 -0.73
C LEU A 171 16.51 -8.06 -1.99
N ASP A 172 16.59 -9.36 -2.28
CA ASP A 172 17.13 -9.86 -3.55
C ASP A 172 16.00 -9.99 -4.58
N PRO A 173 16.02 -9.21 -5.70
CA PRO A 173 15.01 -9.34 -6.74
C PRO A 173 14.82 -10.77 -7.26
N ALA A 174 15.90 -11.56 -7.29
CA ALA A 174 15.83 -12.93 -7.78
C ALA A 174 15.06 -13.88 -6.87
N GLU A 175 15.10 -13.68 -5.56
CA GLU A 175 14.53 -14.58 -4.56
C GLU A 175 13.28 -13.99 -3.89
N ASP A 176 13.30 -12.68 -3.53
CA ASP A 176 12.32 -12.05 -2.67
C ASP A 176 11.19 -11.32 -3.43
N VAL A 177 11.33 -11.18 -4.77
CA VAL A 177 10.25 -10.68 -5.64
C VAL A 177 9.53 -11.89 -6.25
N ILE A 178 8.28 -12.09 -5.82
CA ILE A 178 7.49 -13.28 -6.16
C ILE A 178 6.12 -12.89 -6.72
N ARG A 179 5.49 -13.83 -7.43
CA ARG A 179 4.10 -13.69 -7.90
C ARG A 179 3.12 -14.18 -6.84
N HIS A 180 1.90 -13.72 -6.86
CA HIS A 180 0.83 -14.34 -6.06
C HIS A 180 0.69 -15.84 -6.38
N TYR A 181 0.99 -16.24 -7.60
CA TYR A 181 1.07 -17.65 -8.02
C TYR A 181 2.03 -18.46 -7.15
N ASP A 182 3.17 -17.93 -6.83
CA ASP A 182 4.21 -18.62 -6.05
C ASP A 182 3.78 -18.83 -4.59
N VAL A 183 2.83 -18.01 -4.09
CA VAL A 183 2.24 -18.14 -2.75
C VAL A 183 1.09 -19.15 -2.71
N THR A 184 0.21 -19.16 -3.72
CA THR A 184 -1.09 -19.86 -3.63
C THR A 184 -1.38 -20.80 -4.79
N GLY A 185 -0.64 -20.73 -5.89
CA GLY A 185 -0.95 -21.42 -7.15
C GLY A 185 -2.03 -20.73 -7.98
N LYS A 186 -2.59 -19.58 -7.53
CA LYS A 186 -3.52 -18.77 -8.32
C LYS A 186 -2.78 -18.16 -9.52
N VAL A 187 -3.36 -18.25 -10.73
CA VAL A 187 -2.79 -17.62 -11.93
C VAL A 187 -2.85 -16.09 -11.79
N CYS A 188 -1.85 -15.51 -11.13
CA CYS A 188 -1.73 -14.08 -10.83
C CYS A 188 -0.25 -13.72 -10.58
N PRO A 189 0.32 -12.74 -11.32
CA PRO A 189 -0.27 -12.05 -12.47
C PRO A 189 -0.30 -12.98 -13.69
N LYS A 190 -1.43 -13.00 -14.41
CA LYS A 190 -1.73 -14.00 -15.44
C LYS A 190 -0.62 -14.12 -16.48
N TYR A 191 -0.28 -13.03 -17.17
CA TYR A 191 0.70 -13.04 -18.25
C TYR A 191 2.06 -13.62 -17.79
N TYR A 192 2.53 -13.22 -16.62
CA TYR A 192 3.83 -13.62 -16.05
C TYR A 192 3.84 -15.01 -15.41
N VAL A 193 2.68 -15.63 -15.23
CA VAL A 193 2.55 -17.05 -14.88
C VAL A 193 2.57 -17.89 -16.15
N GLU A 194 1.92 -17.42 -17.23
CA GLU A 194 1.86 -18.11 -18.52
C GLU A 194 3.13 -17.95 -19.36
N ASN A 195 3.96 -16.92 -19.07
CA ASN A 195 5.19 -16.57 -19.78
C ASN A 195 6.35 -16.42 -18.76
N GLU A 196 6.95 -17.54 -18.37
CA GLU A 196 8.03 -17.56 -17.37
C GLU A 196 9.25 -16.73 -17.78
N ASP A 197 9.61 -16.72 -19.07
CA ASP A 197 10.73 -15.91 -19.57
C ASP A 197 10.50 -14.40 -19.36
N ALA A 198 9.25 -13.93 -19.52
CA ALA A 198 8.89 -12.54 -19.25
C ALA A 198 9.00 -12.21 -17.75
N TRP A 199 8.63 -13.14 -16.87
CA TRP A 199 8.82 -13.00 -15.43
C TRP A 199 10.30 -12.91 -15.04
N LEU A 200 11.13 -13.77 -15.59
CA LEU A 200 12.57 -13.77 -15.34
C LEU A 200 13.24 -12.50 -15.88
N SER A 201 12.83 -12.02 -17.07
CA SER A 201 13.31 -10.75 -17.64
C SER A 201 12.98 -9.59 -16.70
N PHE A 202 11.74 -9.47 -16.25
CA PHE A 202 11.33 -8.44 -15.27
C PHE A 202 12.25 -8.41 -14.03
N LYS A 203 12.55 -9.57 -13.44
CA LYS A 203 13.44 -9.64 -12.26
C LYS A 203 14.88 -9.22 -12.59
N GLN A 204 15.36 -9.53 -13.79
CA GLN A 204 16.68 -9.09 -14.29
C GLN A 204 16.71 -7.57 -14.50
N ASP A 205 15.64 -6.99 -15.07
CA ASP A 205 15.53 -5.56 -15.32
C ASP A 205 15.49 -4.77 -14.01
N VAL A 206 14.78 -5.27 -12.99
CA VAL A 206 14.83 -4.72 -11.62
C VAL A 206 16.25 -4.75 -11.05
N SER A 207 16.97 -5.88 -11.22
CA SER A 207 18.34 -6.00 -10.73
C SER A 207 19.29 -5.05 -11.45
N ALA A 208 19.16 -4.91 -12.78
CA ALA A 208 19.94 -3.98 -13.56
C ALA A 208 19.71 -2.53 -13.13
N ARG A 209 18.47 -2.15 -12.89
CA ARG A 209 18.10 -0.81 -12.40
C ARG A 209 18.74 -0.49 -11.04
N ILE A 210 18.75 -1.44 -10.10
CA ILE A 210 19.42 -1.27 -8.81
C ILE A 210 20.92 -0.99 -9.01
N GLU A 211 21.58 -1.66 -9.93
CA GLU A 211 23.02 -1.43 -10.19
C GLU A 211 23.28 -0.07 -10.88
N GLU A 212 22.37 0.36 -11.76
CA GLU A 212 22.43 1.69 -12.39
C GLU A 212 22.27 2.80 -11.33
N ASP A 213 21.29 2.69 -10.43
CA ASP A 213 21.04 3.66 -9.37
C ASP A 213 22.22 3.75 -8.39
N LYS A 214 22.88 2.63 -8.06
CA LYS A 214 24.10 2.62 -7.24
C LYS A 214 25.27 3.33 -7.93
N THR A 215 25.45 3.11 -9.22
CA THR A 215 26.53 3.76 -9.98
C THR A 215 26.32 5.26 -10.10
N ALA A 216 25.10 5.69 -10.39
CA ALA A 216 24.73 7.11 -10.46
C ALA A 216 24.94 7.84 -9.11
N ASN A 217 24.60 7.18 -8.00
CA ASN A 217 24.79 7.73 -6.65
C ASN A 217 26.26 7.66 -6.19
N GLY A 218 27.04 6.67 -6.63
CA GLY A 218 28.47 6.52 -6.31
C GLY A 218 29.37 7.50 -7.06
N GLU A 219 28.99 7.97 -8.24
CA GLU A 219 29.71 9.01 -8.98
C GLU A 219 29.43 10.42 -8.45
N ALA A 220 28.39 10.61 -7.63
CA ALA A 220 28.00 11.88 -7.01
C ALA A 220 28.61 12.12 -5.62
N SER A 221 29.39 11.17 -5.08
CA SER A 221 30.04 11.22 -3.77
C SER A 221 31.55 11.33 -3.89
#